data_559cc89dda0b477f9482b5a67b60e090
#
_entry.id   559cc89dda0b477f9482b5a67b60e090
#
_cell.length_a   1.000
_cell.length_b   1.000
_cell.length_c   1.000
_cell.angle_alpha   90.00
_cell.angle_beta   90.00
_cell.angle_gamma   90.00
#
_symmetry.space_group_name_H-M   'P 1'
#
loop_
_entity.id
_entity.type
_entity.pdbx_description
1 polymer ?
#
loop_
_entity_poly.entity_id
_entity_poly.type
_entity_poly.pdbx_seq_one_letter_code
_entity_poly.pdbx_strand_id
1 'polypeptide(L)'
;MIRVVIAEDQTLVREGLRRMLEVAGDLTVVAEAEDGAAAVRTVPATRPDVLLLDYRMPRLDGLQVLRALRERNELPPTLLLTTFEDPELLFQCVQAGARGFLLKDVSLPVLFEAVREVAGGGRWLQPVPTEPLKDGAYVPPAETPVKLTGREVEVLRLMAGGYSNREIGALMATTEGTVKGYVSNILSKLGARDRTRAVLKAIAARLL
;
A
#
# COMPACT_ATOMS: atom_id res chain seq x y z
N MET A 1 3.38 -22.13 -7.22
CA MET A 1 2.20 -21.48 -7.84
C MET A 1 1.58 -20.62 -6.76
N ILE A 2 1.51 -19.32 -6.99
CA ILE A 2 0.99 -18.33 -6.02
C ILE A 2 -0.53 -18.35 -6.08
N ARG A 3 -1.18 -18.55 -4.95
CA ARG A 3 -2.63 -18.63 -4.80
C ARG A 3 -3.19 -17.24 -4.51
N VAL A 4 -4.06 -16.74 -5.39
CA VAL A 4 -4.61 -15.39 -5.30
C VAL A 4 -6.12 -15.46 -5.06
N VAL A 5 -6.61 -14.64 -4.13
CA VAL A 5 -8.04 -14.30 -4.03
C VAL A 5 -8.23 -12.89 -4.58
N ILE A 6 -9.28 -12.71 -5.37
CA ILE A 6 -9.68 -11.40 -5.89
C ILE A 6 -10.96 -10.96 -5.16
N ALA A 7 -10.94 -9.78 -4.55
CA ALA A 7 -12.12 -9.12 -3.99
C ALA A 7 -12.37 -7.82 -4.78
N GLU A 8 -13.43 -7.82 -5.58
CA GLU A 8 -13.79 -6.76 -6.53
C GLU A 8 -15.29 -6.83 -6.80
N ASP A 9 -16.01 -5.71 -6.65
CA ASP A 9 -17.46 -5.69 -6.83
C ASP A 9 -17.91 -5.64 -8.30
N GLN A 10 -17.08 -5.08 -9.18
CA GLN A 10 -17.38 -4.98 -10.59
C GLN A 10 -17.08 -6.29 -11.32
N THR A 11 -18.11 -7.00 -11.75
CA THR A 11 -17.99 -8.32 -12.40
C THR A 11 -17.02 -8.32 -13.59
N LEU A 12 -17.11 -7.30 -14.47
CA LEU A 12 -16.23 -7.22 -15.64
C LEU A 12 -14.76 -7.04 -15.27
N VAL A 13 -14.48 -6.22 -14.24
CA VAL A 13 -13.11 -6.00 -13.73
C VAL A 13 -12.60 -7.28 -13.09
N ARG A 14 -13.41 -7.94 -12.25
CA ARG A 14 -13.06 -9.18 -11.56
C ARG A 14 -12.73 -10.31 -12.55
N GLU A 15 -13.58 -10.52 -13.57
CA GLU A 15 -13.32 -11.50 -14.63
C GLU A 15 -12.07 -11.15 -15.46
N GLY A 16 -11.87 -9.86 -15.74
CA GLY A 16 -10.68 -9.36 -16.43
C GLY A 16 -9.41 -9.68 -15.63
N LEU A 17 -9.37 -9.35 -14.34
CA LEU A 17 -8.25 -9.64 -13.45
C LEU A 17 -7.96 -11.14 -13.37
N ARG A 18 -9.00 -11.98 -13.26
CA ARG A 18 -8.83 -13.45 -13.24
C ARG A 18 -8.12 -13.93 -14.50
N ARG A 19 -8.62 -13.55 -15.68
CA ARG A 19 -8.03 -13.96 -16.96
C ARG A 19 -6.59 -13.44 -17.13
N MET A 20 -6.33 -12.23 -16.68
CA MET A 20 -5.00 -11.63 -16.71
C MET A 20 -4.02 -12.42 -15.85
N LEU A 21 -4.39 -12.77 -14.62
CA LEU A 21 -3.54 -13.53 -13.71
C LEU A 21 -3.26 -14.95 -14.22
N GLU A 22 -4.24 -15.60 -14.87
CA GLU A 22 -4.08 -16.92 -15.47
C GLU A 22 -3.01 -16.96 -16.59
N VAL A 23 -2.78 -15.81 -17.28
CA VAL A 23 -1.74 -15.71 -18.32
C VAL A 23 -0.32 -15.77 -17.74
N ALA A 24 -0.13 -15.42 -16.48
CA ALA A 24 1.20 -15.39 -15.85
C ALA A 24 1.83 -16.78 -15.65
N GLY A 25 1.04 -17.86 -15.69
CA GLY A 25 1.50 -19.25 -15.61
C GLY A 25 1.94 -19.74 -14.23
N ASP A 26 2.34 -18.84 -13.35
CA ASP A 26 2.74 -19.11 -11.94
C ASP A 26 1.76 -18.58 -10.90
N LEU A 27 0.71 -17.86 -11.34
CA LEU A 27 -0.36 -17.34 -10.51
C LEU A 27 -1.66 -18.13 -10.73
N THR A 28 -2.43 -18.37 -9.67
CA THR A 28 -3.72 -19.03 -9.79
C THR A 28 -4.77 -18.37 -8.93
N VAL A 29 -5.92 -18.02 -9.51
CA VAL A 29 -7.04 -17.48 -8.75
C VAL A 29 -7.80 -18.65 -8.10
N VAL A 30 -7.74 -18.72 -6.77
CA VAL A 30 -8.34 -19.83 -6.00
C VAL A 30 -9.76 -19.51 -5.53
N ALA A 31 -10.13 -18.24 -5.48
CA ALA A 31 -11.50 -17.80 -5.21
C ALA A 31 -11.69 -16.33 -5.58
N GLU A 32 -12.95 -15.93 -5.69
CA GLU A 32 -13.41 -14.57 -5.96
C GLU A 32 -14.42 -14.13 -4.90
N ALA A 33 -14.45 -12.85 -4.58
CA ALA A 33 -15.44 -12.22 -3.70
C ALA A 33 -16.00 -10.98 -4.39
N GLU A 34 -17.33 -10.85 -4.40
CA GLU A 34 -18.05 -9.75 -5.05
C GLU A 34 -18.28 -8.53 -4.14
N ASP A 35 -17.87 -8.62 -2.88
CA ASP A 35 -17.97 -7.55 -1.88
C ASP A 35 -17.07 -7.83 -0.68
N GLY A 36 -16.91 -6.83 0.19
CA GLY A 36 -16.05 -6.95 1.35
C GLY A 36 -16.50 -7.98 2.37
N ALA A 37 -17.80 -8.19 2.55
CA ALA A 37 -18.30 -9.21 3.47
C ALA A 37 -18.05 -10.64 2.94
N ALA A 38 -18.14 -10.83 1.63
CA ALA A 38 -17.75 -12.08 0.98
C ALA A 38 -16.24 -12.31 1.11
N ALA A 39 -15.40 -11.27 0.92
CA ALA A 39 -13.96 -11.35 1.09
C ALA A 39 -13.57 -11.85 2.50
N VAL A 40 -14.18 -11.28 3.55
CA VAL A 40 -13.92 -11.68 4.95
C VAL A 40 -14.27 -13.15 5.23
N ARG A 41 -15.22 -13.75 4.49
CA ARG A 41 -15.56 -15.18 4.59
C ARG A 41 -14.65 -16.06 3.74
N THR A 42 -14.34 -15.62 2.52
CA THR A 42 -13.62 -16.40 1.51
C THR A 42 -12.15 -16.55 1.83
N VAL A 43 -11.50 -15.48 2.29
CA VAL A 43 -10.05 -15.46 2.57
C VAL A 43 -9.64 -16.52 3.59
N PRO A 44 -10.26 -16.62 4.78
CA PRO A 44 -9.87 -17.65 5.75
C PRO A 44 -10.12 -19.08 5.25
N ALA A 45 -11.20 -19.29 4.48
CA ALA A 45 -11.55 -20.61 3.94
C ALA A 45 -10.56 -21.10 2.89
N THR A 46 -9.99 -20.20 2.10
CA THR A 46 -9.08 -20.53 0.99
C THR A 46 -7.60 -20.42 1.33
N ARG A 47 -7.26 -19.63 2.35
CA ARG A 47 -5.87 -19.35 2.77
C ARG A 47 -4.96 -19.01 1.59
N PRO A 48 -5.21 -17.89 0.90
CA PRO A 48 -4.42 -17.48 -0.26
C PRO A 48 -3.03 -16.98 0.17
N ASP A 49 -2.09 -17.00 -0.79
CA ASP A 49 -0.78 -16.37 -0.62
C ASP A 49 -0.87 -14.85 -0.78
N VAL A 50 -1.85 -14.38 -1.59
CA VAL A 50 -2.10 -12.94 -1.81
C VAL A 50 -3.60 -12.68 -1.92
N LEU A 51 -4.07 -11.61 -1.29
CA LEU A 51 -5.37 -11.00 -1.52
C LEU A 51 -5.20 -9.77 -2.41
N LEU A 52 -5.81 -9.78 -3.61
CA LEU A 52 -6.06 -8.57 -4.40
C LEU A 52 -7.39 -7.98 -3.94
N LEU A 53 -7.36 -6.77 -3.41
CA LEU A 53 -8.49 -6.17 -2.72
C LEU A 53 -8.83 -4.81 -3.34
N ASP A 54 -10.01 -4.68 -3.93
CA ASP A 54 -10.52 -3.34 -4.26
C ASP A 54 -10.82 -2.56 -3.00
N TYR A 55 -10.52 -1.27 -3.07
CA TYR A 55 -10.83 -0.37 -1.96
C TYR A 55 -12.33 -0.09 -1.85
N ARG A 56 -13.01 0.15 -2.98
CA ARG A 56 -14.43 0.53 -3.00
C ARG A 56 -15.34 -0.65 -3.29
N MET A 57 -15.85 -1.25 -2.25
CA MET A 57 -16.82 -2.34 -2.37
C MET A 57 -18.04 -2.08 -1.48
N PRO A 58 -19.21 -2.62 -1.83
CA PRO A 58 -20.39 -2.58 -0.97
C PRO A 58 -20.19 -3.41 0.30
N ARG A 59 -21.02 -3.13 1.31
CA ARG A 59 -21.06 -3.78 2.63
C ARG A 59 -19.85 -3.47 3.51
N LEU A 60 -18.64 -3.81 3.08
CA LEU A 60 -17.38 -3.44 3.72
C LEU A 60 -16.42 -2.92 2.66
N ASP A 61 -15.84 -1.75 2.90
CA ASP A 61 -14.75 -1.23 2.07
C ASP A 61 -13.42 -1.97 2.34
N GLY A 62 -12.41 -1.72 1.50
CA GLY A 62 -11.12 -2.39 1.62
C GLY A 62 -10.44 -2.18 2.97
N LEU A 63 -10.57 -1.00 3.58
CA LEU A 63 -10.00 -0.73 4.90
C LEU A 63 -10.72 -1.54 6.00
N GLN A 64 -12.04 -1.67 5.91
CA GLN A 64 -12.81 -2.47 6.85
C GLN A 64 -12.50 -3.97 6.70
N VAL A 65 -12.30 -4.46 5.46
CA VAL A 65 -11.85 -5.84 5.20
C VAL A 65 -10.48 -6.11 5.82
N LEU A 66 -9.51 -5.21 5.60
CA LEU A 66 -8.18 -5.32 6.19
C LEU A 66 -8.24 -5.43 7.72
N ARG A 67 -9.00 -4.54 8.37
CA ARG A 67 -9.17 -4.53 9.83
C ARG A 67 -9.83 -5.82 10.33
N ALA A 68 -10.92 -6.24 9.70
CA ALA A 68 -11.67 -7.43 10.10
C ALA A 68 -10.82 -8.72 10.00
N LEU A 69 -10.04 -8.87 8.93
CA LEU A 69 -9.14 -10.02 8.77
C LEU A 69 -7.94 -9.96 9.73
N ARG A 70 -7.39 -8.78 9.97
CA ARG A 70 -6.28 -8.58 10.90
C ARG A 70 -6.66 -8.89 12.35
N GLU A 71 -7.82 -8.44 12.81
CA GLU A 71 -8.34 -8.72 14.15
C GLU A 71 -8.48 -10.22 14.43
N ARG A 72 -8.72 -11.01 13.37
CA ARG A 72 -8.81 -12.46 13.43
C ARG A 72 -7.48 -13.18 13.22
N ASN A 73 -6.38 -12.46 12.99
CA ASN A 73 -5.09 -13.01 12.55
C ASN A 73 -5.20 -13.85 11.24
N GLU A 74 -6.10 -13.47 10.35
CA GLU A 74 -6.41 -14.17 9.09
C GLU A 74 -6.05 -13.31 7.86
N LEU A 75 -5.38 -12.16 8.05
CA LEU A 75 -5.00 -11.27 6.96
C LEU A 75 -3.78 -11.83 6.21
N PRO A 76 -3.94 -12.26 4.94
CA PRO A 76 -2.81 -12.63 4.10
C PRO A 76 -2.07 -11.39 3.60
N PRO A 77 -0.92 -11.55 2.97
CA PRO A 77 -0.31 -10.49 2.17
C PRO A 77 -1.34 -9.86 1.23
N THR A 78 -1.61 -8.57 1.37
CA THR A 78 -2.71 -7.90 0.67
C THR A 78 -2.20 -6.75 -0.19
N LEU A 79 -2.58 -6.76 -1.46
CA LEU A 79 -2.34 -5.73 -2.45
C LEU A 79 -3.66 -5.03 -2.78
N LEU A 80 -3.76 -3.74 -2.48
CA LEU A 80 -4.94 -2.94 -2.80
C LEU A 80 -4.96 -2.56 -4.27
N LEU A 81 -6.13 -2.68 -4.88
CA LEU A 81 -6.42 -2.11 -6.19
C LEU A 81 -7.26 -0.84 -6.01
N THR A 82 -6.85 0.25 -6.63
CA THR A 82 -7.55 1.54 -6.48
C THR A 82 -7.53 2.36 -7.76
N THR A 83 -8.58 3.15 -7.96
CA THR A 83 -8.61 4.19 -8.99
C THR A 83 -8.23 5.57 -8.44
N PHE A 84 -7.96 5.67 -7.14
CA PHE A 84 -7.73 6.93 -6.44
C PHE A 84 -6.34 6.99 -5.82
N GLU A 85 -5.80 8.21 -5.84
CA GLU A 85 -4.53 8.58 -5.26
C GLU A 85 -4.72 9.37 -3.95
N ASP A 86 -5.70 9.02 -3.11
CA ASP A 86 -5.84 9.66 -1.81
C ASP A 86 -4.75 9.13 -0.86
N PRO A 87 -3.72 9.93 -0.56
CA PRO A 87 -2.59 9.47 0.24
C PRO A 87 -2.98 9.09 1.67
N GLU A 88 -3.96 9.80 2.26
CA GLU A 88 -4.41 9.53 3.62
C GLU A 88 -5.08 8.16 3.72
N LEU A 89 -5.90 7.85 2.73
CA LEU A 89 -6.57 6.57 2.62
C LEU A 89 -5.58 5.41 2.43
N LEU A 90 -4.63 5.57 1.52
CA LEU A 90 -3.58 4.57 1.28
C LEU A 90 -2.73 4.35 2.54
N PHE A 91 -2.42 5.42 3.27
CA PHE A 91 -1.71 5.34 4.53
C PHE A 91 -2.48 4.54 5.59
N GLN A 92 -3.78 4.79 5.76
CA GLN A 92 -4.63 4.02 6.67
C GLN A 92 -4.67 2.53 6.30
N CYS A 93 -4.72 2.20 5.02
CA CYS A 93 -4.68 0.83 4.55
C CYS A 93 -3.35 0.13 4.85
N VAL A 94 -2.23 0.82 4.68
CA VAL A 94 -0.89 0.31 5.05
C VAL A 94 -0.81 0.09 6.56
N GLN A 95 -1.32 1.01 7.37
CA GLN A 95 -1.42 0.82 8.82
C GLN A 95 -2.32 -0.35 9.23
N ALA A 96 -3.39 -0.59 8.48
CA ALA A 96 -4.27 -1.74 8.69
C ALA A 96 -3.64 -3.07 8.25
N GLY A 97 -2.49 -3.06 7.59
CA GLY A 97 -1.70 -4.24 7.25
C GLY A 97 -1.59 -4.55 5.76
N ALA A 98 -2.07 -3.67 4.88
CA ALA A 98 -1.82 -3.83 3.45
C ALA A 98 -0.32 -3.81 3.15
N ARG A 99 0.12 -4.70 2.26
CA ARG A 99 1.52 -4.81 1.82
C ARG A 99 1.84 -3.90 0.63
N GLY A 100 0.81 -3.41 -0.05
CA GLY A 100 0.99 -2.54 -1.18
C GLY A 100 -0.31 -2.05 -1.78
N PHE A 101 -0.17 -1.23 -2.82
CA PHE A 101 -1.29 -0.78 -3.64
C PHE A 101 -0.86 -0.63 -5.10
N LEU A 102 -1.82 -0.83 -5.99
CA LEU A 102 -1.71 -0.62 -7.43
C LEU A 102 -2.88 0.23 -7.92
N LEU A 103 -2.62 1.07 -8.89
CA LEU A 103 -3.68 1.69 -9.68
C LEU A 103 -4.30 0.64 -10.62
N LYS A 104 -5.61 0.72 -10.86
CA LYS A 104 -6.31 -0.23 -11.75
C LYS A 104 -5.94 -0.09 -13.24
N ASP A 105 -5.13 0.93 -13.60
CA ASP A 105 -4.64 1.18 -14.95
C ASP A 105 -3.20 0.71 -15.21
N VAL A 106 -2.61 -0.03 -14.27
CA VAL A 106 -1.25 -0.57 -14.46
C VAL A 106 -1.18 -1.63 -15.56
N SER A 107 0.00 -1.78 -16.15
CA SER A 107 0.26 -2.84 -17.13
C SER A 107 0.32 -4.23 -16.49
N LEU A 108 0.04 -5.28 -17.29
CA LEU A 108 0.09 -6.66 -16.81
C LEU A 108 1.43 -7.07 -16.18
N PRO A 109 2.60 -6.73 -16.76
CA PRO A 109 3.88 -7.06 -16.14
C PRO A 109 4.01 -6.46 -14.73
N VAL A 110 3.57 -5.23 -14.53
CA VAL A 110 3.60 -4.54 -13.22
C VAL A 110 2.67 -5.24 -12.21
N LEU A 111 1.46 -5.64 -12.63
CA LEU A 111 0.55 -6.40 -11.77
C LEU A 111 1.18 -7.72 -11.32
N PHE A 112 1.78 -8.49 -12.25
CA PHE A 112 2.40 -9.77 -11.94
C PHE A 112 3.60 -9.63 -10.99
N GLU A 113 4.44 -8.63 -11.23
CA GLU A 113 5.59 -8.34 -10.39
C GLU A 113 5.16 -7.94 -8.97
N ALA A 114 4.16 -7.09 -8.84
CA ALA A 114 3.59 -6.68 -7.56
C ALA A 114 3.02 -7.86 -6.77
N VAL A 115 2.29 -8.75 -7.42
CA VAL A 115 1.74 -9.95 -6.78
C VAL A 115 2.86 -10.88 -6.30
N ARG A 116 3.90 -11.10 -7.11
CA ARG A 116 5.06 -11.93 -6.71
C ARG A 116 5.83 -11.32 -5.54
N GLU A 117 6.11 -10.02 -5.59
CA GLU A 117 6.81 -9.32 -4.51
C GLU A 117 6.04 -9.41 -3.18
N VAL A 118 4.73 -9.16 -3.22
CA VAL A 118 3.88 -9.23 -2.03
C VAL A 118 3.73 -10.65 -1.51
N ALA A 119 3.61 -11.66 -2.40
CA ALA A 119 3.59 -13.07 -2.04
C ALA A 119 4.90 -13.52 -1.37
N GLY A 120 6.04 -12.97 -1.82
CA GLY A 120 7.36 -13.20 -1.23
C GLY A 120 7.59 -12.52 0.12
N GLY A 121 6.59 -11.82 0.66
CA GLY A 121 6.67 -11.08 1.92
C GLY A 121 7.21 -9.66 1.79
N GLY A 122 7.50 -9.21 0.57
CA GLY A 122 7.89 -7.84 0.25
C GLY A 122 6.74 -6.84 0.36
N ARG A 123 7.02 -5.61 -0.05
CA ARG A 123 6.03 -4.52 -0.09
C ARG A 123 6.04 -3.87 -1.47
N TRP A 124 4.87 -3.55 -1.98
CA TRP A 124 4.70 -2.85 -3.26
C TRP A 124 4.06 -1.49 -3.02
N LEU A 125 4.90 -0.52 -2.66
CA LEU A 125 4.48 0.85 -2.34
C LEU A 125 5.07 1.81 -3.38
N GLN A 126 4.57 1.75 -4.61
CA GLN A 126 5.01 2.68 -5.65
C GLN A 126 4.65 4.12 -5.27
N PRO A 127 5.56 5.08 -5.53
CA PRO A 127 5.16 6.48 -5.51
C PRO A 127 4.06 6.65 -6.56
N VAL A 128 2.93 7.21 -6.16
CA VAL A 128 1.89 7.57 -7.11
C VAL A 128 2.48 8.58 -8.10
N PRO A 129 2.51 8.31 -9.42
CA PRO A 129 3.05 9.24 -10.38
C PRO A 129 2.23 10.53 -10.35
N THR A 130 2.89 11.65 -10.09
CA THR A 130 2.25 12.97 -10.02
C THR A 130 2.43 13.77 -11.31
N GLU A 131 3.07 13.17 -12.32
CA GLU A 131 3.21 13.76 -13.66
C GLU A 131 2.73 12.77 -14.72
N PRO A 132 2.09 13.29 -15.81
CA PRO A 132 1.73 12.44 -16.93
C PRO A 132 3.00 11.85 -17.54
N LEU A 133 3.00 10.53 -17.74
CA LEU A 133 4.06 9.81 -18.42
C LEU A 133 4.26 10.41 -19.82
N LYS A 134 5.36 11.09 -20.05
CA LYS A 134 5.87 11.31 -21.39
C LYS A 134 6.58 10.02 -21.80
N ASP A 135 6.08 9.39 -22.84
CA ASP A 135 6.70 8.24 -23.54
C ASP A 135 6.70 6.86 -22.86
N GLY A 136 5.66 6.50 -22.10
CA GLY A 136 5.29 5.07 -21.94
C GLY A 136 6.27 4.14 -21.20
N ALA A 137 7.36 4.65 -20.64
CA ALA A 137 8.31 3.86 -19.89
C ALA A 137 8.48 4.42 -18.46
N TYR A 138 8.10 3.63 -17.46
CA TYR A 138 8.44 3.89 -16.07
C TYR A 138 9.96 3.66 -15.90
N VAL A 139 10.68 4.71 -15.60
CA VAL A 139 12.06 4.62 -15.10
C VAL A 139 11.99 4.78 -13.58
N PRO A 140 12.30 3.74 -12.79
CA PRO A 140 12.41 3.90 -11.35
C PRO A 140 13.43 4.99 -11.05
N PRO A 141 13.15 5.92 -10.12
CA PRO A 141 14.19 6.85 -9.67
C PRO A 141 15.38 6.03 -9.19
N ALA A 142 16.57 6.32 -9.70
CA ALA A 142 17.80 5.71 -9.20
C ALA A 142 17.83 5.90 -7.67
N GLU A 143 17.97 4.80 -6.94
CA GLU A 143 18.04 4.78 -5.48
C GLU A 143 19.32 5.49 -5.03
N THR A 144 19.25 6.80 -4.93
CA THR A 144 20.24 7.54 -4.13
C THR A 144 19.85 7.27 -2.67
N PRO A 145 20.70 6.61 -1.88
CA PRO A 145 20.32 6.29 -0.50
C PRO A 145 20.05 7.58 0.26
N VAL A 146 18.80 7.81 0.61
CA VAL A 146 18.37 9.00 1.36
C VAL A 146 18.94 8.89 2.76
N LYS A 147 19.91 9.74 3.09
CA LYS A 147 20.50 9.81 4.44
C LYS A 147 19.66 10.73 5.33
N LEU A 148 18.79 10.14 6.13
CA LEU A 148 18.15 10.82 7.24
C LEU A 148 19.06 10.80 8.48
N THR A 149 19.06 11.87 9.24
CA THR A 149 19.71 11.91 10.55
C THR A 149 18.91 11.08 11.57
N GLY A 150 19.51 10.67 12.68
CA GLY A 150 18.83 9.92 13.73
C GLY A 150 17.56 10.62 14.24
N ARG A 151 17.61 11.96 14.38
CA ARG A 151 16.44 12.77 14.78
C ARG A 151 15.35 12.81 13.71
N GLU A 152 15.70 12.88 12.46
CA GLU A 152 14.74 12.81 11.36
C GLU A 152 14.07 11.43 11.29
N VAL A 153 14.82 10.34 11.52
CA VAL A 153 14.24 8.99 11.59
C VAL A 153 13.26 8.86 12.77
N GLU A 154 13.60 9.42 13.93
CA GLU A 154 12.73 9.42 15.11
C GLU A 154 11.44 10.20 14.84
N VAL A 155 11.53 11.40 14.28
CA VAL A 155 10.37 12.19 13.85
C VAL A 155 9.54 11.43 12.83
N LEU A 156 10.18 10.81 11.83
CA LEU A 156 9.50 10.06 10.77
C LEU A 156 8.73 8.84 11.32
N ARG A 157 9.28 8.13 12.32
CA ARG A 157 8.57 7.05 13.03
C ARG A 157 7.31 7.55 13.75
N LEU A 158 7.41 8.68 14.42
CA LEU A 158 6.27 9.29 15.08
C LEU A 158 5.24 9.82 14.07
N MET A 159 5.70 10.35 12.92
CA MET A 159 4.83 10.68 11.81
C MET A 159 4.07 9.44 11.30
N ALA A 160 4.73 8.32 11.17
CA ALA A 160 4.12 7.05 10.76
C ALA A 160 3.12 6.53 11.79
N GLY A 161 3.33 6.84 13.07
CA GLY A 161 2.38 6.58 14.16
C GLY A 161 1.15 7.49 14.16
N GLY A 162 1.07 8.50 13.27
CA GLY A 162 -0.06 9.41 13.18
C GLY A 162 0.01 10.63 14.12
N TYR A 163 1.10 10.81 14.89
CA TYR A 163 1.22 11.93 15.83
C TYR A 163 1.34 13.28 15.12
N SER A 164 0.64 14.29 15.58
CA SER A 164 0.78 15.68 15.12
C SER A 164 2.14 16.26 15.50
N ASN A 165 2.57 17.38 14.88
CA ASN A 165 3.83 18.02 15.21
C ASN A 165 3.91 18.48 16.67
N ARG A 166 2.78 18.87 17.26
CA ARG A 166 2.67 19.24 18.67
C ARG A 166 2.90 18.04 19.60
N GLU A 167 2.28 16.89 19.28
CA GLU A 167 2.47 15.65 20.05
C GLU A 167 3.89 15.11 19.91
N ILE A 168 4.46 15.16 18.71
CA ILE A 168 5.86 14.81 18.46
C ILE A 168 6.78 15.70 19.29
N GLY A 169 6.51 17.01 19.33
CA GLY A 169 7.27 17.95 20.15
C GLY A 169 7.24 17.58 21.62
N ALA A 170 6.08 17.22 22.16
CA ALA A 170 5.93 16.76 23.54
C ALA A 170 6.70 15.47 23.80
N LEU A 171 6.59 14.46 22.91
CA LEU A 171 7.28 13.17 23.04
C LEU A 171 8.80 13.28 22.96
N MET A 172 9.31 14.20 22.13
CA MET A 172 10.74 14.41 21.92
C MET A 172 11.34 15.51 22.81
N ALA A 173 10.58 16.03 23.78
CA ALA A 173 10.98 17.16 24.66
C ALA A 173 11.52 18.36 23.86
N THR A 174 10.83 18.74 22.76
CA THR A 174 11.20 19.88 21.90
C THR A 174 9.96 20.72 21.54
N THR A 175 10.18 21.81 20.79
CA THR A 175 9.07 22.68 20.38
C THR A 175 8.41 22.18 19.10
N GLU A 176 7.13 22.52 18.91
CA GLU A 176 6.42 22.26 17.65
C GLU A 176 7.12 22.91 16.44
N GLY A 177 7.73 24.08 16.63
CA GLY A 177 8.50 24.77 15.59
C GLY A 177 9.72 23.98 15.15
N THR A 178 10.44 23.35 16.09
CA THR A 178 11.59 22.48 15.80
C THR A 178 11.14 21.25 15.02
N VAL A 179 10.00 20.64 15.42
CA VAL A 179 9.45 19.49 14.69
C VAL A 179 9.03 19.85 13.26
N LYS A 180 8.42 21.04 13.05
CA LYS A 180 8.11 21.55 11.70
C LYS A 180 9.37 21.64 10.83
N GLY A 181 10.50 22.06 11.41
CA GLY A 181 11.79 22.07 10.74
C GLY A 181 12.26 20.65 10.31
N TYR A 182 12.18 19.68 11.21
CA TYR A 182 12.50 18.29 10.89
C TYR A 182 11.58 17.73 9.80
N VAL A 183 10.28 17.97 9.91
CA VAL A 183 9.29 17.53 8.89
C VAL A 183 9.64 18.14 7.53
N SER A 184 9.91 19.44 7.44
CA SER A 184 10.32 20.10 6.19
C SER A 184 11.58 19.47 5.58
N ASN A 185 12.59 19.18 6.39
CA ASN A 185 13.81 18.54 5.94
C ASN A 185 13.56 17.10 5.45
N ILE A 186 12.72 16.34 6.15
CA ILE A 186 12.32 14.98 5.75
C ILE A 186 11.59 15.03 4.41
N LEU A 187 10.62 15.94 4.26
CA LEU A 187 9.90 16.12 3.00
C LEU A 187 10.86 16.42 1.84
N SER A 188 11.79 17.36 2.05
CA SER A 188 12.79 17.72 1.04
C SER A 188 13.70 16.55 0.67
N LYS A 189 14.24 15.83 1.67
CA LYS A 189 15.16 14.71 1.46
C LYS A 189 14.50 13.52 0.78
N LEU A 190 13.24 13.25 1.11
CA LEU A 190 12.45 12.18 0.49
C LEU A 190 11.80 12.62 -0.84
N GLY A 191 11.91 13.90 -1.23
CA GLY A 191 11.23 14.43 -2.40
C GLY A 191 9.70 14.26 -2.28
N ALA A 192 9.16 14.42 -1.08
CA ALA A 192 7.74 14.27 -0.78
C ALA A 192 7.10 15.64 -0.63
N ARG A 193 5.91 15.85 -1.22
CA ARG A 193 5.19 17.13 -1.14
C ARG A 193 4.36 17.27 0.14
N ASP A 194 4.07 16.18 0.82
CA ASP A 194 3.26 16.15 2.04
C ASP A 194 3.75 15.05 3.00
N ARG A 195 3.24 15.11 4.24
CA ARG A 195 3.58 14.21 5.34
C ARG A 195 3.29 12.74 5.02
N THR A 196 2.12 12.46 4.47
CA THR A 196 1.68 11.10 4.17
C THR A 196 2.55 10.45 3.11
N ARG A 197 2.88 11.20 2.05
CA ARG A 197 3.82 10.73 1.01
C ARG A 197 5.23 10.51 1.55
N ALA A 198 5.69 11.33 2.49
CA ALA A 198 6.99 11.12 3.13
C ALA A 198 7.02 9.78 3.87
N VAL A 199 5.98 9.46 4.64
CA VAL A 199 5.87 8.19 5.36
C VAL A 199 5.80 7.01 4.39
N LEU A 200 4.97 7.08 3.35
CA LEU A 200 4.87 6.02 2.34
C LEU A 200 6.22 5.76 1.63
N LYS A 201 6.92 6.83 1.23
CA LYS A 201 8.26 6.71 0.64
C LYS A 201 9.28 6.11 1.60
N ALA A 202 9.23 6.49 2.87
CA ALA A 202 10.12 5.95 3.89
C ALA A 202 9.90 4.46 4.15
N ILE A 203 8.63 4.03 4.16
CA ILE A 203 8.27 2.61 4.27
C ILE A 203 8.77 1.84 3.04
N ALA A 204 8.57 2.37 1.83
CA ALA A 204 9.06 1.77 0.59
C ALA A 204 10.58 1.63 0.58
N ALA A 205 11.30 2.67 1.04
CA ALA A 205 12.76 2.69 1.13
C ALA A 205 13.33 1.92 2.35
N ARG A 206 12.51 1.22 3.13
CA ARG A 206 12.88 0.48 4.36
C ARG A 206 13.63 1.33 5.40
N LEU A 207 13.25 2.61 5.51
CA LEU A 207 13.80 3.56 6.49
C LEU A 207 13.06 3.52 7.84
N LEU A 208 11.94 2.79 7.90
CA LEU A 208 11.08 2.62 9.07
C LEU A 208 10.96 1.15 9.47
#